data_2130cc2eecbba4195dcc9899ba2dd4f8
#
_entry.id   2130cc2eecbba4195dcc9899ba2dd4f8
#
_cell.length_a   1.000
_cell.length_b   1.000
_cell.length_c   1.000
_cell.angle_alpha   90.00
_cell.angle_beta   90.00
_cell.angle_gamma   90.00
#
_symmetry.space_group_name_H-M   'P 1'
#
loop_
_entity.id
_entity.type
_entity.pdbx_description
1 polymer ?
#
loop_
_entity_poly.entity_id
_entity_poly.type
_entity_poly.pdbx_seq_one_letter_code
_entity_poly.pdbx_strand_id
1 'polypeptide(L)'
;MLDPGVIMRRAIRWICDQHDIAPAQYRTLTTDQRLKMQDLAIAVSDDMHYNQLKYFRPFEHQRRFFTTKTDRRGILAANRIGKTVSTCYETAMHLTGRYPDWWQGRRWDKPVTVMVAGEGWSQVALVLQNELLGTPDVKLIENLGTGAIPRDCVVVDTMRNDGANCIGCEVRHVSGGRSYLLFANYTQEVRQLQGFKLDIAVFDEQPPDDFFSEIVTRTATTQGQILCSFTPLKGLNGLVSKFWNREAGYDYIRVSWDDVPEYDLWGEPFLLRATREQLERDYLPHEREARIQGKPIMGKGAVFQMRHWPTYKPGEFNFREMLNIHRVLSLDLGLVNDKTVISLMYWDPYERQAWLHKQIIVQGVEEAVPTQYINHLLRPEVFGTPIVLPADASTPGRYTMSSESIRELFQNYELNVLDRPIMNPPDPQGRVTNHKSYGINQMRQMLEVGSLMVNENCVEFLTEAQNYYVDEKGRFSDPDDCIDSARYALLACLQGIAEPWDNRSPQQRMAAQRDRYRRKDESGKPAWKRAYDPSV
;
A
#
# COMPACT_ATOMS: atom_id res chain seq x y z
N MET A 1 -23.68 -6.23 -20.37
CA MET A 1 -23.97 -6.34 -21.82
C MET A 1 -24.10 -4.95 -22.43
N LEU A 2 -23.53 -4.75 -23.62
CA LEU A 2 -23.77 -3.54 -24.39
C LEU A 2 -25.23 -3.53 -24.90
N ASP A 3 -25.81 -2.33 -24.93
CA ASP A 3 -27.13 -2.13 -25.54
C ASP A 3 -27.11 -2.54 -27.02
N PRO A 4 -28.12 -3.30 -27.54
CA PRO A 4 -28.16 -3.72 -28.93
C PRO A 4 -28.03 -2.57 -29.93
N GLY A 5 -28.60 -1.41 -29.62
CA GLY A 5 -28.47 -0.20 -30.44
C GLY A 5 -27.03 0.33 -30.49
N VAL A 6 -26.28 0.21 -29.37
CA VAL A 6 -24.85 0.57 -29.34
C VAL A 6 -24.05 -0.40 -30.20
N ILE A 7 -24.31 -1.70 -30.11
CA ILE A 7 -23.62 -2.72 -30.92
C ILE A 7 -23.86 -2.46 -32.41
N MET A 8 -25.09 -2.19 -32.80
CA MET A 8 -25.45 -1.87 -34.19
C MET A 8 -24.72 -0.62 -34.70
N ARG A 9 -24.67 0.47 -33.91
CA ARG A 9 -23.91 1.68 -34.29
C ARG A 9 -22.41 1.40 -34.44
N ARG A 10 -21.83 0.59 -33.56
CA ARG A 10 -20.43 0.16 -33.67
C ARG A 10 -20.19 -0.71 -34.93
N ALA A 11 -21.11 -1.62 -35.26
CA ALA A 11 -21.03 -2.46 -36.44
C ALA A 11 -21.04 -1.59 -37.71
N ILE A 12 -21.96 -0.63 -37.81
CA ILE A 12 -22.01 0.31 -38.94
C ILE A 12 -20.70 1.09 -39.05
N ARG A 13 -20.18 1.61 -37.93
CA ARG A 13 -18.94 2.36 -37.94
C ARG A 13 -17.74 1.50 -38.34
N TRP A 14 -17.67 0.26 -37.86
CA TRP A 14 -16.62 -0.69 -38.25
C TRP A 14 -16.62 -0.94 -39.75
N ILE A 15 -17.81 -1.16 -40.35
CA ILE A 15 -17.94 -1.35 -41.78
C ILE A 15 -17.50 -0.11 -42.56
N CYS A 16 -17.91 1.08 -42.10
CA CYS A 16 -17.49 2.34 -42.70
C CYS A 16 -15.97 2.49 -42.67
N ASP A 17 -15.33 2.17 -41.55
CA ASP A 17 -13.86 2.23 -41.37
C ASP A 17 -13.14 1.23 -42.29
N GLN A 18 -13.70 -0.01 -42.49
CA GLN A 18 -13.12 -1.03 -43.36
C GLN A 18 -13.23 -0.70 -44.86
N HIS A 19 -14.18 0.13 -45.24
CA HIS A 19 -14.45 0.51 -46.63
C HIS A 19 -14.12 1.97 -46.95
N ASP A 20 -13.43 2.69 -46.03
CA ASP A 20 -13.10 4.11 -46.15
C ASP A 20 -14.30 5.02 -46.44
N ILE A 21 -15.49 4.65 -45.92
CA ILE A 21 -16.73 5.42 -46.08
C ILE A 21 -16.86 6.42 -44.95
N ALA A 22 -16.76 7.69 -45.29
CA ALA A 22 -17.04 8.76 -44.28
C ALA A 22 -18.53 8.68 -43.85
N PRO A 23 -18.87 8.90 -42.57
CA PRO A 23 -20.24 8.87 -42.07
C PRO A 23 -21.22 9.77 -42.84
N ALA A 24 -20.75 10.88 -43.39
CA ALA A 24 -21.53 11.75 -44.25
C ALA A 24 -21.92 11.09 -45.61
N GLN A 25 -21.06 10.23 -46.15
CA GLN A 25 -21.27 9.54 -47.41
C GLN A 25 -22.33 8.43 -47.32
N TYR A 26 -22.59 7.90 -46.11
CA TYR A 26 -23.68 6.94 -45.90
C TYR A 26 -25.04 7.48 -46.37
N ARG A 27 -25.27 8.79 -46.26
CA ARG A 27 -26.52 9.44 -46.71
C ARG A 27 -26.62 9.50 -48.21
N THR A 28 -25.53 9.39 -48.94
CA THR A 28 -25.50 9.47 -50.42
C THR A 28 -25.58 8.10 -51.12
N LEU A 29 -25.54 7.01 -50.34
CA LEU A 29 -25.65 5.64 -50.87
C LEU A 29 -27.02 5.42 -51.51
N THR A 30 -27.05 4.59 -52.60
CA THR A 30 -28.28 4.13 -53.21
C THR A 30 -29.06 3.21 -52.26
N THR A 31 -30.34 3.01 -52.52
CA THR A 31 -31.19 2.10 -51.71
C THR A 31 -30.61 0.69 -51.63
N ASP A 32 -30.17 0.14 -52.77
CA ASP A 32 -29.54 -1.20 -52.81
C ASP A 32 -28.25 -1.27 -52.00
N GLN A 33 -27.41 -0.26 -52.10
CA GLN A 33 -26.19 -0.17 -51.28
C GLN A 33 -26.49 -0.08 -49.77
N ARG A 34 -27.53 0.66 -49.38
CA ARG A 34 -27.96 0.74 -47.98
C ARG A 34 -28.49 -0.59 -47.46
N LEU A 35 -29.29 -1.31 -48.26
CA LEU A 35 -29.78 -2.63 -47.88
C LEU A 35 -28.63 -3.62 -47.67
N LYS A 36 -27.67 -3.70 -48.61
CA LYS A 36 -26.47 -4.55 -48.45
C LYS A 36 -25.65 -4.18 -47.23
N MET A 37 -25.50 -2.90 -46.95
CA MET A 37 -24.82 -2.47 -45.72
C MET A 37 -25.60 -2.83 -44.45
N GLN A 38 -26.92 -2.79 -44.49
CA GLN A 38 -27.78 -3.17 -43.38
C GLN A 38 -27.64 -4.66 -43.06
N ASP A 39 -27.69 -5.54 -44.09
CA ASP A 39 -27.47 -6.98 -43.90
C ASP A 39 -26.09 -7.30 -43.35
N LEU A 40 -25.07 -6.61 -43.87
CA LEU A 40 -23.70 -6.72 -43.35
C LEU A 40 -23.60 -6.22 -41.91
N ALA A 41 -24.28 -5.11 -41.58
CA ALA A 41 -24.27 -4.55 -40.23
C ALA A 41 -24.96 -5.49 -39.22
N ILE A 42 -25.99 -6.20 -39.60
CA ILE A 42 -26.64 -7.22 -38.78
C ILE A 42 -25.63 -8.37 -38.50
N ALA A 43 -25.00 -8.91 -39.55
CA ALA A 43 -24.02 -9.99 -39.38
C ALA A 43 -22.81 -9.59 -38.54
N VAL A 44 -22.29 -8.37 -38.74
CA VAL A 44 -21.17 -7.80 -37.92
C VAL A 44 -21.64 -7.54 -36.49
N SER A 45 -22.87 -7.08 -36.29
CA SER A 45 -23.44 -6.85 -34.95
C SER A 45 -23.54 -8.15 -34.16
N ASP A 46 -23.96 -9.22 -34.79
CA ASP A 46 -24.04 -10.56 -34.18
C ASP A 46 -22.64 -11.09 -33.83
N ASP A 47 -21.66 -10.95 -34.74
CA ASP A 47 -20.28 -11.31 -34.45
C ASP A 47 -19.68 -10.43 -33.31
N MET A 48 -19.94 -9.14 -33.32
CA MET A 48 -19.51 -8.23 -32.23
C MET A 48 -20.11 -8.65 -30.89
N HIS A 49 -21.36 -9.07 -30.87
CA HIS A 49 -22.02 -9.46 -29.61
C HIS A 49 -21.36 -10.66 -28.96
N TYR A 50 -20.89 -11.64 -29.75
CA TYR A 50 -20.28 -12.88 -29.25
C TYR A 50 -18.76 -12.96 -29.39
N ASN A 51 -18.12 -11.93 -29.91
CA ASN A 51 -16.69 -11.90 -30.17
C ASN A 51 -16.11 -10.48 -29.95
N GLN A 52 -16.39 -9.89 -28.79
CA GLN A 52 -15.97 -8.52 -28.49
C GLN A 52 -14.44 -8.33 -28.55
N LEU A 53 -13.67 -9.38 -28.27
CA LEU A 53 -12.21 -9.36 -28.34
C LEU A 53 -11.68 -8.92 -29.70
N LYS A 54 -12.27 -9.43 -30.79
CA LYS A 54 -11.90 -9.08 -32.17
C LYS A 54 -12.09 -7.59 -32.48
N TYR A 55 -13.08 -6.98 -31.86
CA TYR A 55 -13.48 -5.59 -32.10
C TYR A 55 -12.99 -4.61 -31.03
N PHE A 56 -12.18 -5.08 -30.10
CA PHE A 56 -11.67 -4.25 -29.02
C PHE A 56 -10.73 -3.17 -29.55
N ARG A 57 -11.04 -1.91 -29.22
CA ARG A 57 -10.25 -0.72 -29.55
C ARG A 57 -9.75 -0.09 -28.25
N PRO A 58 -8.49 -0.34 -27.88
CA PRO A 58 -7.94 0.19 -26.63
C PRO A 58 -7.62 1.67 -26.74
N PHE A 59 -7.88 2.41 -25.66
CA PHE A 59 -7.35 3.75 -25.46
C PHE A 59 -5.82 3.74 -25.42
N GLU A 60 -5.19 4.91 -25.57
CA GLU A 60 -3.74 5.04 -25.56
C GLU A 60 -3.10 4.57 -24.24
N HIS A 61 -3.71 4.92 -23.10
CA HIS A 61 -3.22 4.44 -21.79
C HIS A 61 -3.30 2.91 -21.65
N GLN A 62 -4.34 2.26 -22.22
CA GLN A 62 -4.45 0.81 -22.24
C GLN A 62 -3.36 0.18 -23.11
N ARG A 63 -3.07 0.77 -24.29
CA ARG A 63 -1.94 0.33 -25.14
C ARG A 63 -0.61 0.43 -24.40
N ARG A 64 -0.37 1.52 -23.69
CA ARG A 64 0.83 1.69 -22.86
C ARG A 64 0.95 0.62 -21.78
N PHE A 65 -0.15 0.27 -21.12
CA PHE A 65 -0.18 -0.82 -20.14
C PHE A 65 0.20 -2.16 -20.79
N PHE A 66 -0.39 -2.51 -21.91
CA PHE A 66 -0.14 -3.77 -22.63
C PHE A 66 1.31 -3.91 -23.12
N THR A 67 1.99 -2.83 -23.40
CA THR A 67 3.39 -2.82 -23.89
C THR A 67 4.43 -2.76 -22.78
N THR A 68 4.04 -2.61 -21.53
CA THR A 68 4.96 -2.63 -20.38
C THR A 68 5.64 -4.00 -20.27
N LYS A 69 6.97 -4.02 -20.18
CA LYS A 69 7.77 -5.25 -20.31
C LYS A 69 7.98 -6.01 -19.00
N THR A 70 7.68 -5.41 -17.85
CA THR A 70 7.84 -6.06 -16.55
C THR A 70 6.78 -7.12 -16.32
N ASP A 71 7.12 -8.18 -15.60
CA ASP A 71 6.17 -9.24 -15.27
C ASP A 71 5.13 -8.80 -14.22
N ARG A 72 5.44 -7.80 -13.41
CA ARG A 72 4.51 -7.22 -12.44
C ARG A 72 4.13 -5.81 -12.88
N ARG A 73 2.91 -5.67 -13.38
CA ARG A 73 2.41 -4.43 -14.00
C ARG A 73 1.19 -3.90 -13.28
N GLY A 74 1.15 -2.56 -13.09
CA GLY A 74 0.04 -1.88 -12.45
C GLY A 74 -0.61 -0.79 -13.30
N ILE A 75 -1.94 -0.66 -13.20
CA ILE A 75 -2.68 0.53 -13.60
C ILE A 75 -3.15 1.23 -12.33
N LEU A 76 -2.42 2.26 -11.90
CA LEU A 76 -2.81 3.13 -10.80
C LEU A 76 -3.56 4.32 -11.38
N ALA A 77 -4.87 4.38 -11.18
CA ALA A 77 -5.62 5.29 -12.03
C ALA A 77 -6.90 5.81 -11.38
N ALA A 78 -7.37 6.92 -11.95
CA ALA A 78 -8.66 7.50 -11.67
C ALA A 78 -9.82 6.51 -11.79
N ASN A 79 -10.97 6.86 -11.23
CA ASN A 79 -12.18 6.07 -11.40
C ASN A 79 -12.73 6.20 -12.83
N ARG A 80 -13.39 5.13 -13.31
CA ARG A 80 -14.14 5.10 -14.59
C ARG A 80 -13.30 5.35 -15.84
N ILE A 81 -12.02 4.96 -15.83
CA ILE A 81 -11.12 5.09 -17.00
C ILE A 81 -10.89 3.77 -17.75
N GLY A 82 -11.60 2.70 -17.41
CA GLY A 82 -11.46 1.40 -18.07
C GLY A 82 -10.32 0.52 -17.55
N LYS A 83 -9.93 0.66 -16.27
CA LYS A 83 -8.90 -0.19 -15.61
C LYS A 83 -9.21 -1.69 -15.76
N THR A 84 -10.35 -2.10 -15.20
CA THR A 84 -10.84 -3.49 -15.21
C THR A 84 -10.98 -4.03 -16.63
N VAL A 85 -11.48 -3.20 -17.55
CA VAL A 85 -11.56 -3.56 -18.98
C VAL A 85 -10.19 -3.90 -19.53
N SER A 86 -9.16 -3.12 -19.22
CA SER A 86 -7.79 -3.38 -19.69
C SER A 86 -7.30 -4.77 -19.26
N THR A 87 -7.39 -5.06 -17.97
CA THR A 87 -6.91 -6.35 -17.42
C THR A 87 -7.76 -7.52 -17.89
N CYS A 88 -9.08 -7.37 -18.04
CA CYS A 88 -9.96 -8.43 -18.55
C CYS A 88 -9.73 -8.74 -20.04
N TYR A 89 -9.54 -7.73 -20.89
CA TYR A 89 -9.24 -7.98 -22.31
C TYR A 89 -7.85 -8.59 -22.50
N GLU A 90 -6.84 -8.15 -21.78
CA GLU A 90 -5.54 -8.82 -21.78
C GLU A 90 -5.65 -10.28 -21.31
N THR A 91 -6.40 -10.53 -20.25
CA THR A 91 -6.69 -11.87 -19.75
C THR A 91 -7.35 -12.74 -20.83
N ALA A 92 -8.34 -12.20 -21.54
CA ALA A 92 -9.02 -12.92 -22.63
C ALA A 92 -8.06 -13.23 -23.81
N MET A 93 -7.17 -12.29 -24.16
CA MET A 93 -6.13 -12.53 -25.18
C MET A 93 -5.21 -13.68 -24.78
N HIS A 94 -4.76 -13.71 -23.55
CA HIS A 94 -3.87 -14.76 -23.05
C HIS A 94 -4.58 -16.12 -22.93
N LEU A 95 -5.82 -16.15 -22.44
CA LEU A 95 -6.60 -17.38 -22.31
C LEU A 95 -6.92 -18.01 -23.66
N THR A 96 -7.20 -17.19 -24.67
CA THR A 96 -7.60 -17.66 -26.02
C THR A 96 -6.43 -17.82 -26.98
N GLY A 97 -5.29 -17.14 -26.71
CA GLY A 97 -4.19 -16.98 -27.66
C GLY A 97 -4.55 -16.10 -28.87
N ARG A 98 -5.72 -15.42 -28.86
CA ARG A 98 -6.18 -14.51 -29.91
C ARG A 98 -5.68 -13.11 -29.65
N TYR A 99 -4.57 -12.74 -30.28
CA TYR A 99 -3.97 -11.40 -30.13
C TYR A 99 -4.29 -10.57 -31.37
N PRO A 100 -4.86 -9.36 -31.20
CA PRO A 100 -5.05 -8.42 -32.30
C PRO A 100 -3.73 -7.99 -32.96
N ASP A 101 -3.78 -7.52 -34.21
CA ASP A 101 -2.58 -7.09 -34.95
C ASP A 101 -1.80 -5.97 -34.26
N TRP A 102 -2.49 -5.09 -33.54
CA TRP A 102 -1.87 -4.01 -32.78
C TRP A 102 -1.18 -4.46 -31.48
N TRP A 103 -1.32 -5.75 -31.06
CA TRP A 103 -0.75 -6.25 -29.82
C TRP A 103 0.78 -6.34 -29.87
N GLN A 104 1.46 -5.68 -28.93
CA GLN A 104 2.91 -5.66 -28.81
C GLN A 104 3.42 -6.21 -27.46
N GLY A 105 2.51 -6.66 -26.61
CA GLY A 105 2.86 -7.27 -25.32
C GLY A 105 3.35 -8.70 -25.43
N ARG A 106 3.54 -9.35 -24.27
CA ARG A 106 3.88 -10.77 -24.20
C ARG A 106 2.79 -11.61 -24.84
N ARG A 107 3.18 -12.67 -25.58
CA ARG A 107 2.26 -13.67 -26.15
C ARG A 107 2.50 -15.01 -25.48
N TRP A 108 1.43 -15.77 -25.31
CA TRP A 108 1.48 -17.15 -24.85
C TRP A 108 1.04 -18.06 -26.01
N ASP A 109 1.97 -18.93 -26.45
CA ASP A 109 1.73 -19.85 -27.58
C ASP A 109 1.10 -21.19 -27.13
N LYS A 110 0.87 -21.33 -25.84
CA LYS A 110 0.30 -22.49 -25.16
C LYS A 110 -0.82 -22.07 -24.20
N PRO A 111 -1.71 -23.01 -23.84
CA PRO A 111 -2.73 -22.74 -22.83
C PRO A 111 -2.11 -22.28 -21.50
N VAL A 112 -2.81 -21.39 -20.82
CA VAL A 112 -2.37 -20.77 -19.55
C VAL A 112 -3.39 -20.98 -18.44
N THR A 113 -2.92 -20.97 -17.20
CA THR A 113 -3.76 -20.91 -16.00
C THR A 113 -3.77 -19.49 -15.48
N VAL A 114 -4.94 -18.86 -15.48
CA VAL A 114 -5.12 -17.48 -15.06
C VAL A 114 -6.04 -17.40 -13.85
N MET A 115 -5.63 -16.70 -12.81
CA MET A 115 -6.48 -16.32 -11.70
C MET A 115 -6.87 -14.85 -11.82
N VAL A 116 -8.16 -14.55 -11.65
CA VAL A 116 -8.70 -13.19 -11.59
C VAL A 116 -9.36 -13.00 -10.23
N ALA A 117 -8.89 -12.04 -9.45
CA ALA A 117 -9.33 -11.83 -8.08
C ALA A 117 -9.82 -10.40 -7.83
N GLY A 118 -10.81 -10.27 -6.93
CA GLY A 118 -11.40 -9.01 -6.51
C GLY A 118 -11.75 -8.98 -5.02
N GLU A 119 -12.32 -7.88 -4.52
CA GLU A 119 -12.56 -7.68 -3.08
C GLU A 119 -13.54 -8.69 -2.46
N GLY A 120 -14.60 -9.05 -3.17
CA GLY A 120 -15.61 -9.99 -2.69
C GLY A 120 -16.38 -10.63 -3.83
N TRP A 121 -17.07 -11.73 -3.55
CA TRP A 121 -17.78 -12.50 -4.57
C TRP A 121 -18.82 -11.70 -5.36
N SER A 122 -19.52 -10.74 -4.72
CA SER A 122 -20.45 -9.86 -5.43
C SER A 122 -19.75 -9.01 -6.49
N GLN A 123 -18.59 -8.43 -6.16
CA GLN A 123 -17.80 -7.65 -7.11
C GLN A 123 -17.20 -8.55 -8.20
N VAL A 124 -16.67 -9.72 -7.82
CA VAL A 124 -16.14 -10.69 -8.78
C VAL A 124 -17.22 -11.09 -9.80
N ALA A 125 -18.44 -11.41 -9.35
CA ALA A 125 -19.53 -11.81 -10.25
C ALA A 125 -20.03 -10.63 -11.11
N LEU A 126 -20.36 -9.49 -10.49
CA LEU A 126 -20.98 -8.36 -11.18
C LEU A 126 -20.01 -7.60 -12.10
N VAL A 127 -18.72 -7.64 -11.82
CA VAL A 127 -17.70 -6.89 -12.58
C VAL A 127 -16.83 -7.84 -13.39
N LEU A 128 -16.01 -8.66 -12.73
CA LEU A 128 -14.97 -9.45 -13.41
C LEU A 128 -15.56 -10.59 -14.26
N GLN A 129 -16.48 -11.37 -13.70
CA GLN A 129 -17.14 -12.45 -14.42
C GLN A 129 -18.00 -11.88 -15.55
N ASN A 130 -18.75 -10.80 -15.31
CA ASN A 130 -19.55 -10.15 -16.35
C ASN A 130 -18.67 -9.59 -17.47
N GLU A 131 -17.54 -8.93 -17.16
CA GLU A 131 -16.62 -8.40 -18.18
C GLU A 131 -15.93 -9.49 -18.99
N LEU A 132 -15.58 -10.63 -18.36
CA LEU A 132 -14.90 -11.73 -19.04
C LEU A 132 -15.87 -12.65 -19.78
N LEU A 133 -16.97 -13.05 -19.15
CA LEU A 133 -17.90 -14.06 -19.65
C LEU A 133 -19.22 -13.48 -20.21
N GLY A 134 -19.54 -12.21 -19.88
CA GLY A 134 -20.74 -11.52 -20.34
C GLY A 134 -21.96 -11.66 -19.41
N THR A 135 -21.84 -12.36 -18.31
CA THR A 135 -22.94 -12.51 -17.35
C THR A 135 -22.41 -12.72 -15.92
N PRO A 136 -23.05 -12.12 -14.92
CA PRO A 136 -22.77 -12.42 -13.51
C PRO A 136 -23.39 -13.76 -13.06
N ASP A 137 -24.30 -14.33 -13.84
CA ASP A 137 -24.95 -15.63 -13.58
C ASP A 137 -24.67 -16.60 -14.74
N VAL A 138 -23.76 -17.54 -14.51
CA VAL A 138 -23.39 -18.56 -15.51
C VAL A 138 -24.51 -19.52 -15.88
N LYS A 139 -25.65 -19.51 -15.17
CA LYS A 139 -26.85 -20.26 -15.55
C LYS A 139 -27.56 -19.64 -16.73
N LEU A 140 -27.31 -18.37 -17.03
CA LEU A 140 -27.80 -17.68 -18.23
C LEU A 140 -26.87 -17.99 -19.41
N ILE A 141 -26.97 -19.23 -19.93
CA ILE A 141 -26.07 -19.77 -20.96
C ILE A 141 -26.09 -18.93 -22.25
N GLU A 142 -27.22 -18.31 -22.56
CA GLU A 142 -27.37 -17.43 -23.72
C GLU A 142 -26.48 -16.19 -23.64
N ASN A 143 -26.15 -15.74 -22.44
CA ASN A 143 -25.31 -14.57 -22.22
C ASN A 143 -23.81 -14.91 -22.19
N LEU A 144 -23.45 -16.20 -22.08
CA LEU A 144 -22.04 -16.59 -22.04
C LEU A 144 -21.35 -16.29 -23.38
N GLY A 145 -20.16 -15.72 -23.31
CA GLY A 145 -19.38 -15.32 -24.47
C GLY A 145 -19.77 -13.94 -25.03
N THR A 146 -20.59 -13.17 -24.31
CA THR A 146 -20.86 -11.76 -24.62
C THR A 146 -19.94 -10.79 -23.87
N GLY A 147 -18.90 -11.30 -23.20
CA GLY A 147 -17.81 -10.55 -22.60
C GLY A 147 -16.55 -10.52 -23.45
N ALA A 148 -15.41 -10.31 -22.81
CA ALA A 148 -14.11 -10.27 -23.48
C ALA A 148 -13.69 -11.64 -24.05
N ILE A 149 -14.11 -12.75 -23.42
CA ILE A 149 -13.84 -14.11 -23.93
C ILE A 149 -14.90 -14.46 -24.98
N PRO A 150 -14.51 -14.72 -26.26
CA PRO A 150 -15.44 -15.06 -27.32
C PRO A 150 -16.24 -16.33 -27.00
N ARG A 151 -17.51 -16.38 -27.47
CA ARG A 151 -18.43 -17.49 -27.20
C ARG A 151 -17.89 -18.84 -27.62
N ASP A 152 -17.25 -18.92 -28.76
CA ASP A 152 -16.67 -20.16 -29.29
C ASP A 152 -15.49 -20.67 -28.48
N CYS A 153 -14.91 -19.81 -27.60
CA CYS A 153 -13.82 -20.18 -26.71
C CYS A 153 -14.30 -20.68 -25.34
N VAL A 154 -15.48 -20.28 -24.85
CA VAL A 154 -16.01 -20.72 -23.56
C VAL A 154 -16.39 -22.19 -23.60
N VAL A 155 -15.87 -23.00 -22.67
CA VAL A 155 -16.22 -24.42 -22.54
C VAL A 155 -17.25 -24.61 -21.44
N VAL A 156 -18.52 -24.50 -21.77
CA VAL A 156 -19.65 -24.42 -20.81
C VAL A 156 -19.69 -25.62 -19.87
N ASP A 157 -19.44 -26.83 -20.36
CA ASP A 157 -19.51 -28.08 -19.57
C ASP A 157 -18.43 -28.16 -18.45
N THR A 158 -17.45 -27.26 -18.47
CA THR A 158 -16.36 -27.23 -17.48
C THR A 158 -16.54 -26.18 -16.40
N MET A 159 -17.66 -25.45 -16.41
CA MET A 159 -17.95 -24.45 -15.42
C MET A 159 -18.07 -25.07 -14.03
N ARG A 160 -17.30 -24.53 -13.10
CA ARG A 160 -17.28 -24.94 -11.70
C ARG A 160 -17.91 -23.83 -10.85
N ASN A 161 -18.86 -24.25 -10.01
CA ASN A 161 -19.57 -23.34 -9.13
C ASN A 161 -19.40 -23.79 -7.67
N ASP A 162 -19.28 -22.82 -6.78
CA ASP A 162 -19.41 -23.00 -5.33
C ASP A 162 -20.65 -22.20 -4.89
N GLY A 163 -21.73 -22.90 -4.62
CA GLY A 163 -23.04 -22.29 -4.42
C GLY A 163 -23.51 -21.49 -5.64
N ALA A 164 -23.69 -20.20 -5.47
CA ALA A 164 -24.08 -19.27 -6.55
C ALA A 164 -22.88 -18.68 -7.31
N ASN A 165 -21.66 -18.87 -6.82
CA ASN A 165 -20.47 -18.25 -7.37
C ASN A 165 -19.80 -19.14 -8.41
N CYS A 166 -19.48 -18.61 -9.58
CA CYS A 166 -18.59 -19.28 -10.52
C CYS A 166 -17.15 -19.17 -10.03
N ILE A 167 -16.50 -20.30 -9.78
CA ILE A 167 -15.10 -20.35 -9.35
C ILE A 167 -14.13 -20.62 -10.51
N GLY A 168 -14.60 -20.98 -11.70
CA GLY A 168 -13.74 -21.10 -12.87
C GLY A 168 -14.33 -21.92 -14.01
N CYS A 169 -13.65 -21.88 -15.15
CA CYS A 169 -13.98 -22.67 -16.35
C CYS A 169 -12.75 -22.86 -17.25
N GLU A 170 -12.87 -23.76 -18.22
CA GLU A 170 -11.88 -23.89 -19.29
C GLU A 170 -12.22 -22.97 -20.48
N VAL A 171 -11.17 -22.51 -21.16
CA VAL A 171 -11.25 -21.64 -22.33
C VAL A 171 -10.43 -22.26 -23.46
N ARG A 172 -11.00 -22.42 -24.65
CA ARG A 172 -10.29 -22.93 -25.81
C ARG A 172 -9.21 -21.98 -26.27
N HIS A 173 -8.01 -22.50 -26.41
CA HIS A 173 -6.85 -21.75 -26.89
C HIS A 173 -6.58 -22.07 -28.37
N VAL A 174 -6.09 -21.11 -29.14
CA VAL A 174 -5.82 -21.29 -30.60
C VAL A 174 -4.82 -22.40 -30.90
N SER A 175 -3.97 -22.81 -29.97
CA SER A 175 -3.05 -23.94 -30.11
C SER A 175 -3.76 -25.32 -30.13
N GLY A 176 -5.07 -25.36 -29.92
CA GLY A 176 -5.86 -26.60 -29.81
C GLY A 176 -6.01 -27.13 -28.39
N GLY A 177 -5.30 -26.54 -27.40
CA GLY A 177 -5.43 -26.88 -25.98
C GLY A 177 -6.51 -26.06 -25.27
N ARG A 178 -6.55 -26.20 -23.91
CA ARG A 178 -7.50 -25.49 -23.07
C ARG A 178 -6.75 -24.74 -21.96
N SER A 179 -6.96 -23.46 -21.88
CA SER A 179 -6.57 -22.60 -20.77
C SER A 179 -7.57 -22.75 -19.60
N TYR A 180 -7.15 -22.41 -18.40
CA TYR A 180 -8.01 -22.46 -17.23
C TYR A 180 -8.16 -21.07 -16.60
N LEU A 181 -9.42 -20.60 -16.50
CA LEU A 181 -9.78 -19.36 -15.80
C LEU A 181 -10.27 -19.71 -14.41
N LEU A 182 -9.67 -19.09 -13.39
CA LEU A 182 -10.03 -19.22 -11.98
C LEU A 182 -10.46 -17.86 -11.45
N PHE A 183 -11.62 -17.81 -10.78
CA PHE A 183 -12.08 -16.64 -10.04
C PHE A 183 -11.79 -16.81 -8.55
N ALA A 184 -11.36 -15.73 -7.90
CA ALA A 184 -11.05 -15.69 -6.47
C ALA A 184 -11.50 -14.36 -5.85
N ASN A 185 -11.65 -14.32 -4.54
CA ASN A 185 -11.85 -13.06 -3.81
C ASN A 185 -10.87 -12.93 -2.65
N TYR A 186 -10.64 -11.70 -2.18
CA TYR A 186 -9.65 -11.41 -1.14
C TYR A 186 -10.08 -11.85 0.27
N THR A 187 -11.34 -12.22 0.47
CA THR A 187 -11.86 -12.65 1.79
C THR A 187 -11.78 -14.15 1.99
N GLN A 188 -11.47 -14.92 0.93
CA GLN A 188 -11.31 -16.37 1.04
C GLN A 188 -9.98 -16.73 1.72
N GLU A 189 -9.96 -17.86 2.40
CA GLU A 189 -8.73 -18.36 3.01
C GLU A 189 -7.68 -18.67 1.92
N VAL A 190 -6.52 -18.06 2.05
CA VAL A 190 -5.39 -18.21 1.10
C VAL A 190 -4.97 -19.67 0.95
N ARG A 191 -5.18 -20.49 1.99
CA ARG A 191 -4.91 -21.95 1.97
C ARG A 191 -5.70 -22.70 0.89
N GLN A 192 -6.88 -22.22 0.51
CA GLN A 192 -7.70 -22.85 -0.54
C GLN A 192 -7.07 -22.69 -1.94
N LEU A 193 -6.17 -21.74 -2.11
CA LEU A 193 -5.44 -21.49 -3.35
C LEU A 193 -4.11 -22.26 -3.40
N GLN A 194 -3.78 -23.03 -2.36
CA GLN A 194 -2.55 -23.81 -2.31
C GLN A 194 -2.60 -24.96 -3.32
N GLY A 195 -1.47 -25.18 -4.04
CA GLY A 195 -1.32 -26.24 -5.03
C GLY A 195 -1.52 -25.80 -6.49
N PHE A 196 -2.12 -24.66 -6.77
CA PHE A 196 -2.21 -24.14 -8.14
C PHE A 196 -0.87 -23.53 -8.58
N LYS A 197 -0.49 -23.82 -9.84
CA LYS A 197 0.54 -23.07 -10.55
C LYS A 197 -0.17 -22.07 -11.46
N LEU A 198 0.19 -20.81 -11.36
CA LEU A 198 -0.42 -19.74 -12.14
C LEU A 198 0.57 -19.21 -13.17
N ASP A 199 0.12 -19.11 -14.41
CA ASP A 199 0.86 -18.38 -15.44
C ASP A 199 0.56 -16.88 -15.37
N ILE A 200 -0.65 -16.50 -14.94
CA ILE A 200 -1.06 -15.11 -14.81
C ILE A 200 -1.94 -14.94 -13.57
N ALA A 201 -1.69 -13.91 -12.79
CA ALA A 201 -2.55 -13.46 -11.70
C ALA A 201 -3.02 -12.02 -11.96
N VAL A 202 -4.31 -11.79 -11.87
CA VAL A 202 -4.95 -10.49 -12.09
C VAL A 202 -5.65 -10.05 -10.82
N PHE A 203 -5.33 -8.86 -10.36
CA PHE A 203 -5.92 -8.24 -9.17
C PHE A 203 -6.71 -6.99 -9.57
N ASP A 204 -8.02 -7.05 -9.39
CA ASP A 204 -8.90 -5.89 -9.54
C ASP A 204 -9.18 -5.29 -8.17
N GLU A 205 -8.90 -4.03 -8.03
CA GLU A 205 -8.71 -3.29 -6.77
C GLU A 205 -7.55 -3.85 -5.91
N GLN A 206 -7.18 -3.09 -4.88
CA GLN A 206 -5.98 -3.32 -4.10
C GLN A 206 -6.11 -4.56 -3.19
N PRO A 207 -5.35 -5.64 -3.42
CA PRO A 207 -5.40 -6.83 -2.57
C PRO A 207 -4.78 -6.59 -1.19
N PRO A 208 -5.14 -7.40 -0.16
CA PRO A 208 -4.37 -7.52 1.06
C PRO A 208 -2.94 -8.02 0.79
N ASP A 209 -1.97 -7.56 1.59
CA ASP A 209 -0.55 -7.87 1.36
C ASP A 209 -0.24 -9.37 1.53
N ASP A 210 -0.89 -10.04 2.46
CA ASP A 210 -0.78 -11.49 2.68
C ASP A 210 -1.32 -12.30 1.49
N PHE A 211 -2.49 -11.92 0.97
CA PHE A 211 -3.07 -12.53 -0.23
C PHE A 211 -2.14 -12.33 -1.45
N PHE A 212 -1.65 -11.11 -1.65
CA PHE A 212 -0.73 -10.81 -2.74
C PHE A 212 0.56 -11.63 -2.66
N SER A 213 1.18 -11.72 -1.48
CA SER A 213 2.44 -12.44 -1.25
C SER A 213 2.32 -13.93 -1.54
N GLU A 214 1.20 -14.55 -1.16
CA GLU A 214 0.94 -15.96 -1.47
C GLU A 214 0.81 -16.19 -2.99
N ILE A 215 0.08 -15.33 -3.69
CA ILE A 215 -0.11 -15.48 -5.13
C ILE A 215 1.16 -15.21 -5.93
N VAL A 216 2.01 -14.28 -5.49
CA VAL A 216 3.35 -14.09 -6.08
C VAL A 216 4.13 -15.40 -6.08
N THR A 217 4.06 -16.16 -5.00
CA THR A 217 4.74 -17.47 -4.90
C THR A 217 4.21 -18.46 -5.95
N ARG A 218 2.91 -18.41 -6.30
CA ARG A 218 2.28 -19.30 -7.30
C ARG A 218 2.69 -18.99 -8.73
N THR A 219 3.10 -17.76 -9.01
CA THR A 219 3.59 -17.35 -10.33
C THR A 219 5.10 -17.55 -10.51
N ALA A 220 5.85 -17.75 -9.42
CA ALA A 220 7.30 -17.82 -9.46
C ALA A 220 7.83 -18.99 -10.29
N THR A 221 7.20 -20.19 -10.20
CA THR A 221 7.65 -21.40 -10.90
C THR A 221 7.33 -21.40 -12.40
N THR A 222 6.40 -20.58 -12.84
CA THR A 222 5.97 -20.44 -14.24
C THR A 222 6.60 -19.23 -14.93
N GLN A 223 7.38 -18.43 -14.21
CA GLN A 223 7.81 -17.09 -14.65
C GLN A 223 6.59 -16.27 -15.13
N GLY A 224 5.52 -16.36 -14.34
CA GLY A 224 4.21 -15.82 -14.67
C GLY A 224 4.13 -14.32 -14.52
N GLN A 225 3.02 -13.75 -15.01
CA GLN A 225 2.74 -12.32 -14.95
C GLN A 225 1.75 -11.98 -13.83
N ILE A 226 1.91 -10.79 -13.28
CA ILE A 226 0.99 -10.21 -12.30
C ILE A 226 0.49 -8.88 -12.85
N LEU A 227 -0.83 -8.78 -12.99
CA LEU A 227 -1.51 -7.59 -13.48
C LEU A 227 -2.36 -7.01 -12.36
N CYS A 228 -2.17 -5.75 -12.04
CA CYS A 228 -2.92 -5.04 -11.00
C CYS A 228 -3.68 -3.86 -11.60
N SER A 229 -4.94 -3.69 -11.24
CA SER A 229 -5.76 -2.54 -11.64
C SER A 229 -6.51 -1.97 -10.45
N PHE A 230 -6.10 -0.80 -9.94
CA PHE A 230 -6.77 -0.20 -8.79
C PHE A 230 -6.69 1.33 -8.75
N THR A 231 -7.64 1.91 -8.03
CA THR A 231 -7.55 3.30 -7.56
C THR A 231 -6.89 3.26 -6.18
N PRO A 232 -5.75 3.93 -5.97
CA PRO A 232 -4.96 3.77 -4.74
C PRO A 232 -5.59 4.53 -3.55
N LEU A 233 -6.77 4.09 -3.13
CA LEU A 233 -7.58 4.67 -2.05
C LEU A 233 -7.14 4.23 -0.65
N LYS A 234 -6.41 3.13 -0.54
CA LYS A 234 -5.93 2.58 0.74
C LYS A 234 -4.53 3.11 1.13
N GLY A 235 -4.06 4.16 0.45
CA GLY A 235 -2.77 4.79 0.72
C GLY A 235 -1.57 4.05 0.11
N LEU A 236 -0.37 4.47 0.53
CA LEU A 236 0.91 3.85 0.13
C LEU A 236 1.20 2.62 1.01
N ASN A 237 0.38 1.57 0.91
CA ASN A 237 0.69 0.31 1.57
C ASN A 237 1.83 -0.45 0.86
N GLY A 238 2.21 -1.62 1.37
CA GLY A 238 3.34 -2.39 0.87
C GLY A 238 3.33 -2.61 -0.65
N LEU A 239 2.19 -3.00 -1.24
CA LEU A 239 2.06 -3.20 -2.68
C LEU A 239 2.09 -1.90 -3.48
N VAL A 240 1.32 -0.88 -3.05
CA VAL A 240 1.27 0.42 -3.75
C VAL A 240 2.63 1.09 -3.73
N SER A 241 3.38 1.01 -2.61
CA SER A 241 4.74 1.53 -2.51
C SER A 241 5.69 0.87 -3.51
N LYS A 242 5.61 -0.46 -3.70
CA LYS A 242 6.44 -1.17 -4.69
C LYS A 242 6.22 -0.67 -6.10
N PHE A 243 4.97 -0.45 -6.49
CA PHE A 243 4.65 0.16 -7.78
C PHE A 243 5.08 1.62 -7.86
N TRP A 244 4.72 2.42 -6.84
CA TRP A 244 4.96 3.86 -6.84
C TRP A 244 6.45 4.20 -6.91
N ASN A 245 7.28 3.46 -6.19
CA ASN A 245 8.73 3.61 -6.18
C ASN A 245 9.43 2.84 -7.33
N ARG A 246 8.68 2.15 -8.18
CA ARG A 246 9.22 1.31 -9.26
C ARG A 246 10.31 0.38 -8.78
N GLU A 247 10.02 -0.38 -7.71
CA GLU A 247 10.95 -1.38 -7.19
C GLU A 247 11.31 -2.40 -8.28
N ALA A 248 12.44 -3.07 -8.14
CA ALA A 248 12.93 -4.01 -9.14
C ALA A 248 11.87 -5.06 -9.51
N GLY A 249 11.50 -5.10 -10.79
CA GLY A 249 10.48 -5.99 -11.33
C GLY A 249 9.04 -5.47 -11.26
N TYR A 250 8.80 -4.27 -10.70
CA TYR A 250 7.51 -3.60 -10.67
C TYR A 250 7.50 -2.39 -11.59
N ASP A 251 6.48 -2.25 -12.40
CA ASP A 251 6.23 -1.05 -13.20
C ASP A 251 4.73 -0.75 -13.28
N TYR A 252 4.40 0.52 -13.47
CA TYR A 252 3.01 0.95 -13.54
C TYR A 252 2.81 2.11 -14.51
N ILE A 253 1.60 2.22 -14.99
CA ILE A 253 1.12 3.44 -15.60
C ILE A 253 0.19 4.16 -14.64
N ARG A 254 0.31 5.48 -14.58
CA ARG A 254 -0.67 6.33 -13.93
C ARG A 254 -1.59 6.92 -14.97
N VAL A 255 -2.89 6.92 -14.69
CA VAL A 255 -3.92 7.45 -15.60
C VAL A 255 -4.89 8.34 -14.83
N SER A 256 -5.02 9.57 -15.28
CA SER A 256 -5.96 10.56 -14.77
C SER A 256 -7.19 10.69 -15.69
N TRP A 257 -8.18 11.48 -15.28
CA TRP A 257 -9.29 11.85 -16.17
C TRP A 257 -8.83 12.65 -17.39
N ASP A 258 -7.72 13.39 -17.28
CA ASP A 258 -7.18 14.18 -18.40
C ASP A 258 -6.57 13.29 -19.51
N ASP A 259 -6.19 12.05 -19.15
CA ASP A 259 -5.62 11.09 -20.09
C ASP A 259 -6.68 10.34 -20.93
N VAL A 260 -7.97 10.57 -20.67
CA VAL A 260 -9.05 9.87 -21.39
C VAL A 260 -9.99 10.85 -22.09
N PRO A 261 -10.46 10.53 -23.30
CA PRO A 261 -11.38 11.37 -24.02
C PRO A 261 -12.81 11.31 -23.46
N GLU A 262 -13.67 12.25 -23.84
CA GLU A 262 -15.09 12.24 -23.49
C GLU A 262 -15.89 11.16 -24.24
N TYR A 263 -15.39 10.73 -25.39
CA TYR A 263 -16.00 9.71 -26.24
C TYR A 263 -15.02 8.58 -26.49
N ASP A 264 -15.53 7.34 -26.55
CA ASP A 264 -14.71 6.18 -26.89
C ASP A 264 -14.29 6.18 -28.37
N LEU A 265 -13.45 5.22 -28.76
CA LEU A 265 -12.98 5.10 -30.15
C LEU A 265 -14.07 4.65 -31.14
N TRP A 266 -15.27 4.37 -30.64
CA TRP A 266 -16.48 4.15 -31.44
C TRP A 266 -17.34 5.40 -31.55
N GLY A 267 -17.00 6.50 -30.84
CA GLY A 267 -17.76 7.75 -30.78
C GLY A 267 -18.95 7.70 -29.83
N GLU A 268 -19.03 6.69 -28.97
CA GLU A 268 -20.04 6.63 -27.91
C GLU A 268 -19.56 7.44 -26.69
N PRO A 269 -20.47 8.08 -25.94
CA PRO A 269 -20.11 8.78 -24.71
C PRO A 269 -19.39 7.88 -23.72
N PHE A 270 -18.22 8.29 -23.22
CA PHE A 270 -17.43 7.53 -22.28
C PHE A 270 -17.37 8.23 -20.90
N LEU A 271 -16.68 9.34 -20.80
CA LEU A 271 -16.59 10.11 -19.55
C LEU A 271 -16.69 11.60 -19.86
N LEU A 272 -17.92 12.06 -20.06
CA LEU A 272 -18.23 13.43 -20.45
C LEU A 272 -17.77 14.45 -19.39
N ARG A 273 -17.40 15.64 -19.81
CA ARG A 273 -16.97 16.74 -18.96
C ARG A 273 -17.99 17.05 -17.85
N ALA A 274 -19.26 17.14 -18.18
CA ALA A 274 -20.33 17.37 -17.20
C ALA A 274 -20.37 16.29 -16.11
N THR A 275 -20.14 15.02 -16.49
CA THR A 275 -20.06 13.89 -15.54
C THR A 275 -18.82 14.01 -14.64
N ARG A 276 -17.66 14.42 -15.18
CA ARG A 276 -16.44 14.67 -14.40
C ARG A 276 -16.67 15.75 -13.35
N GLU A 277 -17.22 16.88 -13.77
CA GLU A 277 -17.51 18.02 -12.90
C GLU A 277 -18.52 17.68 -11.78
N GLN A 278 -19.50 16.82 -12.08
CA GLN A 278 -20.43 16.33 -11.06
C GLN A 278 -19.74 15.39 -10.07
N LEU A 279 -19.02 14.38 -10.55
CA LEU A 279 -18.30 13.43 -9.70
C LEU A 279 -17.25 14.11 -8.83
N GLU A 280 -16.55 15.14 -9.35
CA GLU A 280 -15.58 15.91 -8.57
C GLU A 280 -16.22 16.64 -7.39
N ARG A 281 -17.44 17.19 -7.58
CA ARG A 281 -18.21 17.79 -6.48
C ARG A 281 -18.64 16.77 -5.44
N ASP A 282 -19.02 15.56 -5.89
CA ASP A 282 -19.55 14.49 -5.03
C ASP A 282 -18.43 13.77 -4.25
N TYR A 283 -17.19 13.78 -4.75
CA TYR A 283 -16.07 13.13 -4.06
C TYR A 283 -15.61 13.90 -2.82
N LEU A 284 -15.30 13.15 -1.77
CA LEU A 284 -14.71 13.71 -0.57
C LEU A 284 -13.37 14.40 -0.89
N PRO A 285 -13.08 15.58 -0.32
CA PRO A 285 -11.88 16.35 -0.68
C PRO A 285 -10.58 15.54 -0.62
N HIS A 286 -10.41 14.67 0.36
CA HIS A 286 -9.22 13.84 0.55
C HIS A 286 -9.13 12.67 -0.45
N GLU A 287 -10.23 12.27 -1.11
CA GLU A 287 -10.26 11.20 -2.11
C GLU A 287 -10.11 11.72 -3.54
N ARG A 288 -10.31 13.03 -3.77
CA ARG A 288 -10.34 13.61 -5.12
C ARG A 288 -9.06 13.32 -5.89
N GLU A 289 -7.91 13.47 -5.26
CA GLU A 289 -6.62 13.29 -5.93
C GLU A 289 -6.44 11.84 -6.43
N ALA A 290 -6.83 10.85 -5.64
CA ALA A 290 -6.78 9.45 -6.07
C ALA A 290 -7.85 9.13 -7.12
N ARG A 291 -9.08 9.59 -6.91
CA ARG A 291 -10.22 9.28 -7.79
C ARG A 291 -10.17 10.00 -9.14
N ILE A 292 -9.50 11.16 -9.21
CA ILE A 292 -9.38 11.99 -10.42
C ILE A 292 -8.01 11.83 -11.09
N GLN A 293 -6.93 11.71 -10.31
CA GLN A 293 -5.56 11.72 -10.83
C GLN A 293 -4.85 10.35 -10.70
N GLY A 294 -5.45 9.36 -10.03
CA GLY A 294 -4.82 8.07 -9.79
C GLY A 294 -3.58 8.15 -8.90
N LYS A 295 -3.46 9.18 -8.08
CA LYS A 295 -2.38 9.31 -7.10
C LYS A 295 -2.79 8.63 -5.79
N PRO A 296 -1.87 7.93 -5.11
CA PRO A 296 -2.16 7.37 -3.81
C PRO A 296 -2.67 8.44 -2.85
N ILE A 297 -3.76 8.14 -2.14
CA ILE A 297 -4.19 9.00 -1.04
C ILE A 297 -3.12 8.89 0.04
N MET A 298 -2.71 9.99 0.58
CA MET A 298 -2.21 10.06 1.94
C MET A 298 -3.44 9.75 2.81
N GLY A 299 -3.43 8.63 3.52
CA GLY A 299 -4.60 7.90 4.04
C GLY A 299 -5.71 8.75 4.65
N LYS A 300 -6.95 8.25 4.60
CA LYS A 300 -8.08 8.77 5.39
C LYS A 300 -7.65 8.87 6.83
N GLY A 301 -7.59 10.10 7.39
CA GLY A 301 -7.04 10.30 8.72
C GLY A 301 -5.51 10.23 8.81
N ALA A 302 -4.78 10.44 7.67
CA ALA A 302 -3.32 10.55 7.73
C ALA A 302 -2.91 11.51 8.83
N VAL A 303 -2.13 11.01 9.75
CA VAL A 303 -1.69 11.74 10.95
C VAL A 303 -0.70 12.83 10.54
N PHE A 304 0.23 12.48 9.65
CA PHE A 304 1.28 13.38 9.18
C PHE A 304 1.03 13.76 7.70
N GLN A 305 0.39 14.91 7.49
CA GLN A 305 0.04 15.40 6.14
C GLN A 305 1.13 16.35 5.61
N MET A 306 2.30 15.83 5.27
CA MET A 306 3.44 16.65 4.86
C MET A 306 3.66 16.61 3.36
N ARG A 307 3.77 17.77 2.71
CA ARG A 307 4.22 17.89 1.32
C ARG A 307 5.71 17.62 1.19
N HIS A 308 6.49 18.11 2.16
CA HIS A 308 7.93 17.92 2.25
C HIS A 308 8.27 17.55 3.69
N TRP A 309 8.93 16.43 3.87
CA TRP A 309 9.41 16.00 5.18
C TRP A 309 10.60 16.84 5.59
N PRO A 310 10.66 17.35 6.83
CA PRO A 310 11.81 18.06 7.34
C PRO A 310 12.94 17.07 7.62
N THR A 311 13.66 16.67 6.57
CA THR A 311 14.78 15.74 6.65
C THR A 311 16.12 16.47 6.61
N TYR A 312 17.17 15.80 7.06
CA TYR A 312 18.53 16.25 6.95
C TYR A 312 19.47 15.08 6.59
N LYS A 313 20.60 15.41 5.96
CA LYS A 313 21.55 14.40 5.49
C LYS A 313 22.49 13.95 6.62
N PRO A 314 22.95 12.69 6.61
CA PRO A 314 23.98 12.22 7.50
C PRO A 314 25.23 13.12 7.45
N GLY A 315 25.69 13.60 8.62
CA GLY A 315 26.85 14.49 8.69
C GLY A 315 26.58 16.00 8.47
N GLU A 316 25.35 16.39 8.16
CA GLU A 316 24.96 17.80 8.01
C GLU A 316 25.09 18.59 9.32
N PHE A 317 24.79 17.95 10.44
CA PHE A 317 24.95 18.54 11.78
C PHE A 317 26.06 17.84 12.56
N ASN A 318 26.98 18.64 13.14
CA ASN A 318 27.96 18.15 14.09
C ASN A 318 27.45 18.42 15.54
N PHE A 319 26.59 17.54 16.02
CA PHE A 319 25.96 17.67 17.35
C PHE A 319 26.96 17.75 18.51
N ARG A 320 28.22 17.34 18.30
CA ARG A 320 29.28 17.46 19.32
C ARG A 320 29.78 18.88 19.50
N GLU A 321 29.72 19.68 18.45
CA GLU A 321 30.19 21.05 18.42
C GLU A 321 29.06 22.05 18.68
N MET A 322 27.83 21.63 18.60
CA MET A 322 26.66 22.47 18.90
C MET A 322 26.55 22.71 20.40
N LEU A 323 26.34 23.97 20.78
CA LEU A 323 26.10 24.35 22.16
C LEU A 323 24.71 23.87 22.61
N ASN A 324 24.59 23.54 23.88
CA ASN A 324 23.33 23.21 24.57
C ASN A 324 22.57 21.99 24.01
N ILE A 325 23.22 21.11 23.25
CA ILE A 325 22.58 19.91 22.77
C ILE A 325 22.42 18.88 23.86
N HIS A 326 21.17 18.50 24.08
CA HIS A 326 20.75 17.39 24.91
C HIS A 326 20.49 16.15 24.07
N ARG A 327 20.42 14.99 24.70
CA ARG A 327 20.15 13.74 24.03
C ARG A 327 19.36 12.78 24.89
N VAL A 328 18.63 11.91 24.25
CA VAL A 328 17.84 10.84 24.88
C VAL A 328 17.76 9.63 23.96
N LEU A 329 17.70 8.46 24.56
CA LEU A 329 17.37 7.21 23.92
C LEU A 329 15.97 6.78 24.34
N SER A 330 15.24 6.21 23.41
CA SER A 330 13.97 5.58 23.70
C SER A 330 13.91 4.20 23.05
N LEU A 331 13.18 3.30 23.67
CA LEU A 331 12.90 1.99 23.12
C LEU A 331 11.39 1.80 23.03
N ASP A 332 10.96 1.23 21.91
CA ASP A 332 9.72 0.51 21.81
C ASP A 332 10.04 -0.97 21.74
N LEU A 333 9.37 -1.80 22.57
CA LEU A 333 9.79 -3.17 22.83
C LEU A 333 8.80 -4.14 22.19
N GLY A 334 9.25 -4.91 21.20
CA GLY A 334 8.49 -6.00 20.60
C GLY A 334 8.70 -7.35 21.28
N LEU A 335 7.73 -8.24 21.22
CA LEU A 335 7.86 -9.63 21.58
C LEU A 335 8.52 -10.45 20.45
N VAL A 336 8.71 -11.74 20.61
CA VAL A 336 9.51 -12.65 19.74
C VAL A 336 9.29 -12.45 18.22
N ASN A 337 8.09 -12.13 17.79
CA ASN A 337 7.74 -11.91 16.38
C ASN A 337 7.49 -10.45 16.02
N ASP A 338 7.76 -9.53 16.94
CA ASP A 338 7.53 -8.11 16.79
C ASP A 338 8.85 -7.34 16.80
N LYS A 339 8.85 -6.09 16.33
CA LYS A 339 10.06 -5.28 16.23
C LYS A 339 10.34 -4.59 17.55
N THR A 340 11.62 -4.58 17.96
CA THR A 340 12.12 -3.65 18.96
C THR A 340 12.84 -2.51 18.25
N VAL A 341 12.43 -1.28 18.54
CA VAL A 341 12.99 -0.07 17.92
C VAL A 341 13.68 0.79 18.97
N ILE A 342 14.94 1.14 18.72
CA ILE A 342 15.74 2.04 19.55
C ILE A 342 15.91 3.36 18.79
N SER A 343 15.48 4.47 19.37
CA SER A 343 15.61 5.80 18.77
C SER A 343 16.59 6.66 19.55
N LEU A 344 17.52 7.31 18.85
CA LEU A 344 18.38 8.36 19.39
C LEU A 344 17.89 9.71 18.90
N MET A 345 17.55 10.59 19.84
CA MET A 345 17.10 11.95 19.55
C MET A 345 18.04 12.98 20.20
N TYR A 346 18.42 13.99 19.42
CA TYR A 346 19.07 15.20 19.91
C TYR A 346 18.02 16.29 20.10
N TRP A 347 18.27 17.17 21.06
CA TRP A 347 17.35 18.21 21.47
C TRP A 347 18.09 19.49 21.88
N ASP A 348 17.70 20.62 21.30
CA ASP A 348 18.07 21.95 21.80
C ASP A 348 16.88 22.54 22.57
N PRO A 349 16.96 22.64 23.88
CA PRO A 349 15.88 23.17 24.72
C PRO A 349 15.63 24.68 24.54
N TYR A 350 16.60 25.45 24.06
CA TYR A 350 16.48 26.90 23.86
C TYR A 350 15.75 27.20 22.54
N GLU A 351 16.20 26.57 21.45
CA GLU A 351 15.57 26.72 20.14
C GLU A 351 14.31 25.83 20.01
N ARG A 352 14.06 24.94 20.96
CA ARG A 352 13.00 23.91 20.91
C ARG A 352 13.07 23.09 19.62
N GLN A 353 14.29 22.77 19.20
CA GLN A 353 14.57 21.99 18.00
C GLN A 353 14.97 20.57 18.36
N ALA A 354 14.33 19.59 17.73
CA ALA A 354 14.63 18.17 17.88
C ALA A 354 15.17 17.58 16.57
N TRP A 355 16.03 16.56 16.69
CA TRP A 355 16.55 15.80 15.55
C TRP A 355 16.44 14.30 15.87
N LEU A 356 15.58 13.58 15.15
CA LEU A 356 15.59 12.12 15.14
C LEU A 356 16.82 11.67 14.36
N HIS A 357 17.87 11.30 15.07
CA HIS A 357 19.20 11.10 14.48
C HIS A 357 19.42 9.69 13.96
N LYS A 358 18.96 8.70 14.72
CA LYS A 358 19.19 7.30 14.37
C LYS A 358 18.07 6.44 14.94
N GLN A 359 17.65 5.47 14.14
CA GLN A 359 16.84 4.36 14.62
C GLN A 359 17.54 3.04 14.32
N ILE A 360 17.38 2.09 15.23
CA ILE A 360 17.88 0.72 15.10
C ILE A 360 16.72 -0.20 15.37
N ILE A 361 16.49 -1.10 14.44
CA ILE A 361 15.36 -2.01 14.43
C ILE A 361 15.89 -3.42 14.51
N VAL A 362 15.35 -4.18 15.45
CA VAL A 362 15.68 -5.59 15.65
C VAL A 362 14.42 -6.41 15.83
N GLN A 363 14.49 -7.70 15.52
CA GLN A 363 13.36 -8.59 15.67
C GLN A 363 13.31 -9.12 17.10
N GLY A 364 12.23 -8.79 17.80
CA GLY A 364 11.98 -9.26 19.17
C GLY A 364 12.90 -8.65 20.24
N VAL A 365 12.72 -9.10 21.48
CA VAL A 365 13.62 -8.82 22.61
C VAL A 365 14.09 -10.16 23.18
N GLU A 366 15.39 -10.44 23.08
CA GLU A 366 16.03 -11.54 23.77
C GLU A 366 16.67 -11.05 25.06
N GLU A 367 16.83 -11.92 26.07
CA GLU A 367 17.49 -11.53 27.35
C GLU A 367 18.89 -10.96 27.16
N ALA A 368 19.61 -11.37 26.13
CA ALA A 368 20.93 -10.86 25.76
C ALA A 368 20.91 -9.46 25.08
N VAL A 369 19.74 -9.01 24.62
CA VAL A 369 19.57 -7.77 23.86
C VAL A 369 20.09 -6.54 24.61
N PRO A 370 19.81 -6.34 25.93
CA PRO A 370 20.33 -5.18 26.63
C PRO A 370 21.86 -5.07 26.54
N THR A 371 22.57 -6.18 26.66
CA THR A 371 24.04 -6.19 26.68
C THR A 371 24.64 -6.07 25.29
N GLN A 372 24.15 -6.83 24.34
CA GLN A 372 24.70 -6.84 22.98
C GLN A 372 24.31 -5.55 22.22
N TYR A 373 23.05 -5.14 22.31
CA TYR A 373 22.58 -3.98 21.56
C TYR A 373 23.07 -2.67 22.16
N ILE A 374 23.07 -2.52 23.48
CA ILE A 374 23.54 -1.29 24.11
C ILE A 374 25.05 -1.16 23.97
N ASN A 375 25.81 -2.22 24.09
CA ASN A 375 27.26 -2.18 23.90
C ASN A 375 27.68 -2.01 22.42
N HIS A 376 26.96 -2.59 21.46
CA HIS A 376 27.26 -2.43 20.03
C HIS A 376 26.66 -1.15 19.40
N LEU A 377 25.51 -0.74 19.86
CA LEU A 377 24.72 0.34 19.24
C LEU A 377 24.91 1.67 19.94
N LEU A 378 25.19 1.63 21.24
CA LEU A 378 25.48 2.79 22.07
C LEU A 378 26.98 2.88 22.31
N ARG A 379 27.79 2.84 21.24
CA ARG A 379 29.22 3.13 21.33
C ARG A 379 29.49 4.24 22.37
N PRO A 380 30.72 4.41 22.86
CA PRO A 380 31.07 5.37 23.91
C PRO A 380 30.42 6.76 23.80
N GLU A 381 29.98 7.12 22.61
CA GLU A 381 29.33 8.40 22.28
C GLU A 381 27.99 8.63 22.95
N VAL A 382 27.22 7.55 23.19
CA VAL A 382 25.87 7.62 23.79
C VAL A 382 25.81 7.00 25.18
N PHE A 383 26.94 6.52 25.70
CA PHE A 383 27.02 6.00 27.06
C PHE A 383 26.66 7.09 28.09
N GLY A 384 25.80 6.76 29.06
CA GLY A 384 25.28 7.70 30.05
C GLY A 384 24.08 8.53 29.57
N THR A 385 23.65 8.37 28.32
CA THR A 385 22.43 9.01 27.82
C THR A 385 21.20 8.45 28.55
N PRO A 386 20.23 9.29 28.95
CA PRO A 386 18.98 8.82 29.54
C PRO A 386 18.23 7.88 28.58
N ILE A 387 17.73 6.76 29.12
CA ILE A 387 16.96 5.77 28.37
C ILE A 387 15.53 5.79 28.90
N VAL A 388 14.57 6.00 28.01
CA VAL A 388 13.14 5.90 28.29
C VAL A 388 12.56 4.62 27.73
N LEU A 389 11.75 3.94 28.53
CA LEU A 389 11.10 2.68 28.19
C LEU A 389 9.58 2.83 28.26
N PRO A 390 8.82 2.00 27.49
CA PRO A 390 7.37 1.97 27.57
C PRO A 390 6.87 1.55 28.97
N ALA A 391 5.58 1.75 29.23
CA ALA A 391 4.99 1.50 30.54
C ALA A 391 5.08 0.05 30.98
N ASP A 392 4.91 -0.87 30.05
CA ASP A 392 4.89 -2.31 30.27
C ASP A 392 6.30 -2.92 30.44
N ALA A 393 7.37 -2.15 30.19
CA ALA A 393 8.74 -2.55 30.49
C ALA A 393 9.00 -2.86 31.97
N SER A 394 8.11 -2.44 32.87
CA SER A 394 8.15 -2.74 34.29
C SER A 394 7.37 -4.01 34.67
N THR A 395 6.74 -4.70 33.71
CA THR A 395 5.99 -5.93 33.98
C THR A 395 6.95 -7.12 34.03
N PRO A 396 7.06 -7.80 35.18
CA PRO A 396 7.93 -8.97 35.31
C PRO A 396 7.56 -10.07 34.29
N GLY A 397 8.56 -10.70 33.68
CA GLY A 397 8.38 -11.82 32.76
C GLY A 397 7.72 -11.48 31.41
N ARG A 398 7.42 -10.20 31.11
CA ARG A 398 6.78 -9.85 29.83
C ARG A 398 7.78 -9.91 28.66
N TYR A 399 8.99 -9.39 28.86
CA TYR A 399 10.04 -9.31 27.85
C TYR A 399 11.27 -10.14 28.19
N THR A 400 11.25 -10.86 29.31
CA THR A 400 12.33 -11.70 29.80
C THR A 400 11.79 -13.09 30.15
N MET A 401 12.63 -14.12 30.10
CA MET A 401 12.26 -15.45 30.58
C MET A 401 12.39 -15.59 32.12
N SER A 402 12.88 -14.55 32.79
CA SER A 402 13.03 -14.49 34.24
C SER A 402 11.86 -13.80 34.91
N SER A 403 11.82 -13.83 36.23
CA SER A 403 10.85 -13.05 37.05
C SER A 403 11.19 -11.56 37.11
N GLU A 404 12.32 -11.12 36.54
CA GLU A 404 12.70 -9.71 36.43
C GLU A 404 11.95 -9.02 35.30
N SER A 405 11.70 -7.73 35.46
CA SER A 405 11.26 -6.87 34.37
C SER A 405 12.46 -6.47 33.49
N ILE A 406 12.20 -6.14 32.21
CA ILE A 406 13.24 -5.63 31.31
C ILE A 406 13.87 -4.34 31.87
N ARG A 407 13.11 -3.53 32.59
CA ARG A 407 13.58 -2.31 33.24
C ARG A 407 14.63 -2.63 34.33
N GLU A 408 14.35 -3.59 35.20
CA GLU A 408 15.29 -4.05 36.23
C GLU A 408 16.55 -4.62 35.61
N LEU A 409 16.40 -5.39 34.51
CA LEU A 409 17.54 -5.93 33.78
C LEU A 409 18.45 -4.82 33.25
N PHE A 410 17.89 -3.77 32.62
CA PHE A 410 18.66 -2.61 32.16
C PHE A 410 19.35 -1.86 33.31
N GLN A 411 18.68 -1.75 34.46
CA GLN A 411 19.26 -1.13 35.65
C GLN A 411 20.42 -1.95 36.25
N ASN A 412 20.30 -3.27 36.23
CA ASN A 412 21.35 -4.18 36.66
C ASN A 412 22.62 -4.10 35.79
N TYR A 413 22.47 -3.72 34.50
CA TYR A 413 23.60 -3.38 33.62
C TYR A 413 24.14 -1.95 33.81
N GLU A 414 23.79 -1.27 34.89
CA GLU A 414 24.21 0.11 35.20
C GLU A 414 23.88 1.13 34.09
N LEU A 415 22.80 0.90 33.34
CA LEU A 415 22.35 1.82 32.30
C LEU A 415 21.52 2.96 32.91
N ASN A 416 21.58 4.13 32.29
CA ASN A 416 20.86 5.33 32.75
C ASN A 416 19.38 5.28 32.37
N VAL A 417 18.65 4.27 32.87
CA VAL A 417 17.23 4.05 32.58
C VAL A 417 16.37 4.80 33.56
N LEU A 418 15.33 5.47 33.05
CA LEU A 418 14.34 6.11 33.93
C LEU A 418 13.59 5.05 34.75
N ASP A 419 13.39 5.36 36.02
CA ASP A 419 12.65 4.49 36.96
C ASP A 419 11.18 4.35 36.63
N ARG A 420 10.63 5.30 35.93
CA ARG A 420 9.21 5.36 35.55
C ARG A 420 9.05 5.43 34.02
N PRO A 421 7.96 4.92 33.49
CA PRO A 421 7.65 5.11 32.08
C PRO A 421 7.44 6.58 31.76
N ILE A 422 7.69 6.94 30.50
CA ILE A 422 7.31 8.25 29.99
C ILE A 422 5.79 8.34 29.89
N MET A 423 5.22 9.38 30.47
CA MET A 423 3.78 9.62 30.48
C MET A 423 3.48 10.98 29.87
N ASN A 424 2.27 11.21 29.42
CA ASN A 424 1.83 12.53 28.99
C ASN A 424 1.82 13.49 30.20
N PRO A 425 1.98 14.79 29.99
CA PRO A 425 1.74 15.79 31.03
C PRO A 425 0.32 15.63 31.60
N PRO A 426 0.12 15.98 32.89
CA PRO A 426 -1.21 15.94 33.49
C PRO A 426 -2.24 16.77 32.69
N ASP A 427 -3.44 16.27 32.54
CA ASP A 427 -4.55 17.04 31.98
C ASP A 427 -5.00 18.16 32.95
N PRO A 428 -5.91 19.06 32.53
CA PRO A 428 -6.40 20.13 33.40
C PRO A 428 -7.06 19.63 34.70
N GLN A 429 -7.42 18.35 34.77
CA GLN A 429 -7.95 17.67 35.95
C GLN A 429 -6.87 16.94 36.77
N GLY A 430 -5.59 17.07 36.41
CA GLY A 430 -4.45 16.44 37.08
C GLY A 430 -4.28 14.94 36.77
N ARG A 431 -5.00 14.37 35.77
CA ARG A 431 -4.89 12.96 35.40
C ARG A 431 -3.74 12.76 34.44
N VAL A 432 -2.89 11.80 34.75
CA VAL A 432 -1.77 11.39 33.89
C VAL A 432 -2.18 10.21 33.03
N THR A 433 -1.95 10.29 31.74
CA THR A 433 -2.32 9.24 30.77
C THR A 433 -1.13 8.84 29.91
N ASN A 434 -1.21 7.68 29.29
CA ASN A 434 -0.25 7.26 28.26
C ASN A 434 -0.94 7.18 26.88
N HIS A 435 -1.95 7.99 26.63
CA HIS A 435 -2.67 7.94 25.36
C HIS A 435 -1.80 8.48 24.22
N LYS A 436 -1.65 7.70 23.14
CA LYS A 436 -0.76 8.01 22.00
C LYS A 436 -1.03 9.40 21.40
N SER A 437 -2.29 9.83 21.35
CA SER A 437 -2.75 11.04 20.66
C SER A 437 -1.99 12.31 21.07
N TYR A 438 -1.63 12.47 22.35
CA TYR A 438 -0.91 13.67 22.80
C TYR A 438 0.48 13.75 22.16
N GLY A 439 1.30 12.71 22.32
CA GLY A 439 2.66 12.69 21.79
C GLY A 439 2.69 12.73 20.25
N ILE A 440 1.73 12.05 19.60
CA ILE A 440 1.57 12.11 18.15
C ILE A 440 1.23 13.52 17.68
N ASN A 441 0.34 14.25 18.38
CA ASN A 441 0.02 15.63 18.02
C ASN A 441 1.21 16.57 18.21
N GLN A 442 2.02 16.38 19.27
CA GLN A 442 3.26 17.15 19.45
C GLN A 442 4.24 16.89 18.30
N MET A 443 4.44 15.60 17.94
CA MET A 443 5.31 15.21 16.83
C MET A 443 4.84 15.83 15.51
N ARG A 444 3.54 15.76 15.21
CA ARG A 444 2.95 16.36 14.01
C ARG A 444 3.20 17.86 13.93
N GLN A 445 2.88 18.59 14.99
CA GLN A 445 3.09 20.06 15.03
C GLN A 445 4.55 20.43 14.82
N MET A 446 5.49 19.71 15.47
CA MET A 446 6.91 20.00 15.34
C MET A 446 7.46 19.64 13.96
N LEU A 447 6.97 18.57 13.33
CA LEU A 447 7.32 18.22 11.94
C LEU A 447 6.76 19.28 10.96
N GLU A 448 5.51 19.74 11.14
CA GLU A 448 4.87 20.74 10.27
C GLU A 448 5.63 22.08 10.24
N VAL A 449 6.18 22.50 11.36
CA VAL A 449 6.97 23.75 11.45
C VAL A 449 8.47 23.55 11.27
N GLY A 450 8.92 22.31 11.06
CA GLY A 450 10.35 21.97 10.89
C GLY A 450 11.16 21.95 12.18
N SER A 451 10.53 22.05 13.36
CA SER A 451 11.21 21.97 14.64
C SER A 451 11.45 20.53 15.13
N LEU A 452 11.00 19.53 14.39
CA LEU A 452 11.50 18.16 14.45
C LEU A 452 12.04 17.80 13.06
N MET A 453 13.33 17.53 12.96
CA MET A 453 13.98 17.07 11.72
C MET A 453 14.32 15.60 11.83
N VAL A 454 14.23 14.89 10.70
CA VAL A 454 14.46 13.44 10.62
C VAL A 454 15.68 13.17 9.75
N ASN A 455 16.63 12.37 10.26
CA ASN A 455 17.75 11.91 9.46
C ASN A 455 17.25 11.04 8.29
N GLU A 456 17.75 11.29 7.07
CA GLU A 456 17.36 10.53 5.86
C GLU A 456 17.61 9.01 6.00
N ASN A 457 18.52 8.61 6.88
CA ASN A 457 18.78 7.20 7.18
C ASN A 457 17.70 6.52 8.09
N CYS A 458 16.76 7.29 8.65
CA CYS A 458 15.61 6.74 9.39
C CYS A 458 14.48 6.37 8.41
N VAL A 459 14.81 5.51 7.44
CA VAL A 459 13.92 5.16 6.31
C VAL A 459 12.63 4.51 6.79
N GLU A 460 12.71 3.61 7.78
CA GLU A 460 11.55 2.92 8.34
C GLU A 460 10.60 3.88 9.04
N PHE A 461 11.12 4.82 9.83
CA PHE A 461 10.29 5.88 10.43
C PHE A 461 9.56 6.69 9.36
N LEU A 462 10.28 7.14 8.33
CA LEU A 462 9.69 7.92 7.25
C LEU A 462 8.61 7.11 6.51
N THR A 463 8.84 5.82 6.32
CA THR A 463 7.89 4.90 5.67
C THR A 463 6.64 4.70 6.54
N GLU A 464 6.81 4.39 7.83
CA GLU A 464 5.69 4.26 8.78
C GLU A 464 4.90 5.57 8.86
N ALA A 465 5.58 6.70 9.06
CA ALA A 465 4.94 8.00 9.24
C ALA A 465 4.17 8.49 8.00
N GLN A 466 4.64 8.15 6.78
CA GLN A 466 3.92 8.43 5.53
C GLN A 466 2.63 7.62 5.42
N ASN A 467 2.58 6.44 6.03
CA ASN A 467 1.45 5.52 5.98
C ASN A 467 0.58 5.55 7.25
N TYR A 468 0.95 6.38 8.24
CA TYR A 468 0.29 6.40 9.54
C TYR A 468 -1.05 7.13 9.49
N TYR A 469 -2.11 6.45 9.86
CA TYR A 469 -3.46 7.00 9.83
C TYR A 469 -4.28 6.59 11.07
N VAL A 470 -5.40 7.29 11.26
CA VAL A 470 -6.41 6.94 12.26
C VAL A 470 -7.64 6.40 11.54
N ASP A 471 -8.11 5.23 11.95
CA ASP A 471 -9.32 4.60 11.39
C ASP A 471 -10.61 5.33 11.82
N GLU A 472 -11.76 4.93 11.26
CA GLU A 472 -13.06 5.53 11.58
C GLU A 472 -13.49 5.34 13.05
N LYS A 473 -12.83 4.43 13.78
CA LYS A 473 -13.04 4.18 15.20
C LYS A 473 -12.04 4.93 16.10
N GLY A 474 -11.19 5.77 15.52
CA GLY A 474 -10.17 6.54 16.23
C GLY A 474 -8.93 5.74 16.64
N ARG A 475 -8.67 4.57 16.03
CA ARG A 475 -7.48 3.75 16.31
C ARG A 475 -6.40 4.07 15.29
N PHE A 476 -5.16 4.16 15.77
CA PHE A 476 -3.98 4.32 14.93
C PHE A 476 -3.68 3.03 14.17
N SER A 477 -3.12 3.17 12.96
CA SER A 477 -2.71 2.04 12.12
C SER A 477 -1.45 1.36 12.65
N ASP A 478 -1.29 0.07 12.35
CA ASP A 478 -0.06 -0.70 12.53
C ASP A 478 0.64 -0.88 11.16
N PRO A 479 1.98 -1.08 11.13
CA PRO A 479 2.92 -0.98 12.25
C PRO A 479 3.22 0.47 12.63
N ASP A 480 3.54 0.73 13.90
CA ASP A 480 3.88 2.05 14.41
C ASP A 480 5.06 2.07 15.41
N ASP A 481 5.85 1.01 15.42
CA ASP A 481 6.97 0.82 16.36
C ASP A 481 8.03 1.93 16.27
N CYS A 482 8.37 2.36 15.03
CA CYS A 482 9.32 3.44 14.80
C CYS A 482 8.75 4.79 15.26
N ILE A 483 7.47 5.01 15.05
CA ILE A 483 6.76 6.21 15.48
C ILE A 483 6.65 6.24 17.00
N ASP A 484 6.27 5.13 17.64
CA ASP A 484 6.13 5.07 19.11
C ASP A 484 7.47 5.25 19.81
N SER A 485 8.53 4.62 19.32
CA SER A 485 9.88 4.84 19.85
C SER A 485 10.28 6.31 19.73
N ALA A 486 10.13 6.95 18.56
CA ALA A 486 10.44 8.37 18.37
C ALA A 486 9.54 9.28 19.22
N ARG A 487 8.27 8.93 19.42
CA ARG A 487 7.32 9.64 20.29
C ARG A 487 7.76 9.64 21.74
N TYR A 488 8.25 8.53 22.26
CA TYR A 488 8.79 8.46 23.62
C TYR A 488 10.03 9.36 23.77
N ALA A 489 10.94 9.36 22.79
CA ALA A 489 12.10 10.25 22.79
C ALA A 489 11.69 11.73 22.79
N LEU A 490 10.74 12.11 21.94
CA LEU A 490 10.25 13.48 21.84
C LEU A 490 9.59 13.95 23.15
N LEU A 491 8.74 13.11 23.75
CA LEU A 491 8.12 13.42 25.04
C LEU A 491 9.17 13.64 26.14
N ALA A 492 10.23 12.84 26.14
CA ALA A 492 11.35 13.00 27.07
C ALA A 492 12.09 14.33 26.87
N CYS A 493 12.31 14.76 25.63
CA CYS A 493 12.86 16.07 25.30
C CYS A 493 11.97 17.20 25.84
N LEU A 494 10.69 17.15 25.54
CA LEU A 494 9.71 18.18 25.94
C LEU A 494 9.51 18.27 27.43
N GLN A 495 9.75 17.20 28.19
CA GLN A 495 9.65 17.13 29.65
C GLN A 495 11.00 17.43 30.36
N GLY A 496 12.04 17.83 29.62
CA GLY A 496 13.33 18.14 30.17
C GLY A 496 14.13 16.94 30.72
N ILE A 497 13.80 15.73 30.23
CA ILE A 497 14.49 14.49 30.64
C ILE A 497 15.78 14.27 29.83
N ALA A 498 15.84 14.79 28.61
CA ALA A 498 17.05 14.74 27.79
C ALA A 498 18.20 15.46 28.52
N GLU A 499 19.39 14.85 28.54
CA GLU A 499 20.57 15.39 29.26
C GLU A 499 21.59 15.99 28.28
N PRO A 500 22.33 17.04 28.69
CA PRO A 500 23.36 17.66 27.86
C PRO A 500 24.47 16.66 27.49
N TRP A 501 25.18 16.98 26.43
CA TRP A 501 26.32 16.18 25.98
C TRP A 501 27.40 16.15 27.05
N ASP A 502 27.81 14.97 27.45
CA ASP A 502 28.84 14.77 28.47
C ASP A 502 30.21 14.57 27.81
N ASN A 503 31.08 15.55 27.89
CA ASN A 503 32.43 15.54 27.32
C ASN A 503 33.44 14.70 28.11
N ARG A 504 33.06 14.09 29.23
CA ARG A 504 33.92 13.18 29.99
C ARG A 504 34.26 11.94 29.18
N SER A 505 35.40 11.32 29.45
CA SER A 505 35.75 10.04 28.83
C SER A 505 34.73 8.95 29.19
N PRO A 506 34.60 7.87 28.40
CA PRO A 506 33.71 6.76 28.73
C PRO A 506 33.89 6.22 30.12
N GLN A 507 35.15 6.07 30.57
CA GLN A 507 35.48 5.60 31.92
C GLN A 507 35.01 6.59 33.00
N GLN A 508 35.22 7.90 32.80
CA GLN A 508 34.75 8.94 33.71
C GLN A 508 33.22 9.03 33.76
N ARG A 509 32.54 8.82 32.64
CA ARG A 509 31.08 8.76 32.59
C ARG A 509 30.54 7.56 33.35
N MET A 510 31.14 6.37 33.16
CA MET A 510 30.77 5.17 33.91
C MET A 510 30.99 5.36 35.41
N ALA A 511 32.13 5.96 35.81
CA ALA A 511 32.42 6.23 37.21
C ALA A 511 31.41 7.21 37.84
N ALA A 512 31.09 8.29 37.12
CA ALA A 512 30.09 9.27 37.57
C ALA A 512 28.67 8.68 37.64
N GLN A 513 28.33 7.78 36.75
CA GLN A 513 27.05 7.06 36.75
C GLN A 513 26.97 6.13 37.96
N ARG A 514 28.04 5.34 38.23
CA ARG A 514 28.13 4.50 39.43
C ARG A 514 28.00 5.31 40.71
N ASP A 515 28.64 6.45 40.76
CA ASP A 515 28.52 7.38 41.90
C ASP A 515 27.11 7.93 42.07
N ARG A 516 26.43 8.25 40.96
CA ARG A 516 25.02 8.71 40.96
C ARG A 516 24.09 7.63 41.52
N TYR A 517 24.26 6.38 41.16
CA TYR A 517 23.49 5.25 41.69
C TYR A 517 23.83 4.91 43.14
N ARG A 518 25.08 5.15 43.56
CA ARG A 518 25.54 4.88 44.94
C ARG A 518 25.16 5.97 45.94
N ARG A 519 24.99 7.21 45.48
CA ARG A 519 24.58 8.30 46.37
C ARG A 519 23.16 8.08 46.82
N LYS A 520 23.00 7.94 48.15
CA LYS A 520 21.70 7.92 48.81
C LYS A 520 21.43 9.29 49.39
N ASP A 521 20.19 9.76 49.34
CA ASP A 521 19.75 10.95 50.03
C ASP A 521 19.65 10.68 51.56
N GLU A 522 19.33 11.71 52.31
CA GLU A 522 19.17 11.64 53.78
C GLU A 522 18.05 10.65 54.19
N SER A 523 17.16 10.26 53.32
CA SER A 523 16.12 9.25 53.54
C SER A 523 16.54 7.82 53.16
N GLY A 524 17.81 7.66 52.71
CA GLY A 524 18.35 6.39 52.27
C GLY A 524 17.93 5.96 50.85
N LYS A 525 17.18 6.80 50.12
CA LYS A 525 16.82 6.58 48.73
C LYS A 525 17.93 7.05 47.79
N PRO A 526 18.11 6.46 46.61
CA PRO A 526 19.06 6.95 45.63
C PRO A 526 18.82 8.43 45.30
N ALA A 527 19.85 9.27 45.39
CA ALA A 527 19.73 10.71 45.22
C ALA A 527 19.15 11.15 43.87
N TRP A 528 19.34 10.34 42.83
CA TRP A 528 18.80 10.58 41.48
C TRP A 528 17.26 10.45 41.40
N LYS A 529 16.59 9.76 42.37
CA LYS A 529 15.13 9.68 42.43
C LYS A 529 14.47 11.04 42.70
N ARG A 530 15.17 12.00 43.33
CA ARG A 530 14.65 13.35 43.55
C ARG A 530 14.59 14.20 42.29
N ALA A 531 15.55 14.03 41.37
CA ALA A 531 15.59 14.83 40.13
C ALA A 531 14.39 14.61 39.22
N TYR A 532 13.64 13.52 39.42
CA TYR A 532 12.50 13.13 38.61
C TYR A 532 11.19 12.99 39.41
N ASP A 533 11.11 13.52 40.60
CA ASP A 533 9.90 13.53 41.42
C ASP A 533 9.04 14.75 41.03
N PRO A 534 7.83 14.56 40.47
CA PRO A 534 6.95 15.66 40.04
C PRO A 534 6.34 16.43 41.21
N SER A 535 6.60 16.02 42.47
CA SER A 535 6.11 16.70 43.67
C SER A 535 7.11 17.75 44.23
N VAL A 536 8.25 17.98 43.55
CA VAL A 536 9.25 19.00 43.92
C VAL A 536 9.38 20.04 42.82
#